data_3bcc1943188ad1bd4e2fddea011ea2e6
#
_entry.id   3bcc1943188ad1bd4e2fddea011ea2e6
#
_cell.length_a   1.000
_cell.length_b   1.000
_cell.length_c   1.000
_cell.angle_alpha   90.00
_cell.angle_beta   90.00
_cell.angle_gamma   90.00
#
_symmetry.space_group_name_H-M   'P 1'
#
loop_
_entity.id
_entity.type
_entity.pdbx_description
1 polymer ?
#
loop_
_entity_poly.entity_id
_entity_poly.type
_entity_poly.pdbx_seq_one_letter_code
_entity_poly.pdbx_strand_id
1 'polypeptide(L)'
;MDKEPITSAGLESLKEELIFLKEKKRPEIVAAISEARSHGDLKENAEYHAAKEEQSHNEGRIAQINDIIARANVIDVTKLNNDGKVIFGSTVDLENLDTGEKITYKIVGRDEADLQKKLIFFQSPIGKGLIGKNKNDLVEIKTPAGVRNFEIKNVKYI
;
A
#
# COMPACT_ATOMS: atom_id res chain seq x y z
N MET A 1 -7.60 20.24 0.76
CA MET A 1 -7.44 18.80 0.55
C MET A 1 -6.30 18.29 1.43
N ASP A 2 -6.59 17.28 2.25
CA ASP A 2 -5.59 16.76 3.18
C ASP A 2 -4.52 15.96 2.43
N LYS A 3 -3.26 16.17 2.81
CA LYS A 3 -2.15 15.42 2.26
C LYS A 3 -2.02 14.07 2.97
N GLU A 4 -1.76 13.03 2.20
CA GLU A 4 -1.57 11.68 2.72
C GLU A 4 -0.10 11.27 2.51
N PRO A 5 0.58 10.77 3.56
CA PRO A 5 1.97 10.35 3.40
C PRO A 5 2.05 9.08 2.57
N ILE A 6 3.03 9.03 1.68
CA ILE A 6 3.30 7.88 0.83
C ILE A 6 4.81 7.77 0.63
N THR A 7 5.34 6.55 0.55
CA THR A 7 6.76 6.38 0.22
C THR A 7 6.99 6.63 -1.26
N SER A 8 8.24 6.98 -1.64
CA SER A 8 8.56 7.17 -3.05
C SER A 8 8.36 5.88 -3.85
N ALA A 9 8.69 4.73 -3.28
CA ALA A 9 8.46 3.43 -3.94
C ALA A 9 6.96 3.17 -4.17
N GLY A 10 6.11 3.49 -3.18
CA GLY A 10 4.66 3.33 -3.32
C GLY A 10 4.08 4.25 -4.39
N LEU A 11 4.56 5.48 -4.46
CA LEU A 11 4.12 6.42 -5.50
C LEU A 11 4.50 5.92 -6.90
N GLU A 12 5.74 5.42 -7.07
CA GLU A 12 6.17 4.86 -8.35
C GLU A 12 5.33 3.65 -8.76
N SER A 13 5.02 2.75 -7.81
CA SER A 13 4.14 1.60 -8.09
C SER A 13 2.77 2.04 -8.56
N LEU A 14 2.19 3.07 -7.94
CA LEU A 14 0.88 3.58 -8.35
C LEU A 14 0.93 4.22 -9.74
N LYS A 15 1.99 4.95 -10.05
CA LYS A 15 2.16 5.53 -11.38
C LYS A 15 2.29 4.46 -12.45
N GLU A 16 3.03 3.40 -12.18
CA GLU A 16 3.16 2.26 -13.09
C GLU A 16 1.83 1.54 -13.30
N GLU A 17 1.09 1.32 -12.22
CA GLU A 17 -0.25 0.74 -12.31
C GLU A 17 -1.17 1.62 -13.16
N LEU A 18 -1.13 2.93 -12.96
CA LEU A 18 -1.95 3.87 -13.73
C LEU A 18 -1.69 3.79 -15.23
N ILE A 19 -0.41 3.72 -15.61
CA ILE A 19 -0.02 3.57 -17.01
C ILE A 19 -0.57 2.26 -17.59
N PHE A 20 -0.41 1.15 -16.85
CA PHE A 20 -0.92 -0.15 -17.26
C PHE A 20 -2.44 -0.12 -17.46
N LEU A 21 -3.19 0.47 -16.53
CA LEU A 21 -4.64 0.54 -16.59
C LEU A 21 -5.14 1.37 -17.77
N LYS A 22 -4.44 2.46 -18.09
CA LYS A 22 -4.82 3.37 -19.18
C LYS A 22 -4.38 2.86 -20.55
N GLU A 23 -3.17 2.36 -20.65
CA GLU A 23 -2.55 2.05 -21.95
C GLU A 23 -2.74 0.61 -22.41
N LYS A 24 -2.91 -0.33 -21.48
CA LYS A 24 -3.09 -1.74 -21.80
C LYS A 24 -4.48 -2.24 -21.44
N LYS A 25 -4.89 -2.09 -20.20
CA LYS A 25 -6.15 -2.65 -19.70
C LYS A 25 -7.37 -2.00 -20.36
N ARG A 26 -7.40 -0.69 -20.43
CA ARG A 26 -8.52 0.05 -21.02
C ARG A 26 -8.78 -0.34 -22.48
N PRO A 27 -7.77 -0.37 -23.37
CA PRO A 27 -7.99 -0.82 -24.76
C PRO A 27 -8.46 -2.25 -24.86
N GLU A 28 -7.96 -3.16 -24.03
CA GLU A 28 -8.40 -4.56 -24.01
C GLU A 28 -9.89 -4.67 -23.65
N ILE A 29 -10.33 -3.88 -22.66
CA ILE A 29 -11.74 -3.86 -22.24
C ILE A 29 -12.62 -3.29 -23.36
N VAL A 30 -12.19 -2.20 -24.01
CA VAL A 30 -12.93 -1.61 -25.13
C VAL A 30 -13.10 -2.63 -26.24
N ALA A 31 -12.04 -3.38 -26.58
CA ALA A 31 -12.10 -4.43 -27.58
C ALA A 31 -13.06 -5.56 -27.16
N ALA A 32 -13.04 -5.95 -25.89
CA ALA A 32 -13.94 -6.98 -25.37
C ALA A 32 -15.41 -6.55 -25.45
N ILE A 33 -15.70 -5.28 -25.16
CA ILE A 33 -17.06 -4.73 -25.28
C ILE A 33 -17.51 -4.77 -26.74
N SER A 34 -16.66 -4.33 -27.65
CA SER A 34 -16.96 -4.32 -29.08
C SER A 34 -17.24 -5.72 -29.62
N GLU A 35 -16.41 -6.69 -29.21
CA GLU A 35 -16.62 -8.09 -29.61
C GLU A 35 -17.93 -8.64 -29.05
N ALA A 36 -18.20 -8.41 -27.75
CA ALA A 36 -19.43 -8.88 -27.12
C ALA A 36 -20.69 -8.30 -27.78
N ARG A 37 -20.63 -7.03 -28.20
CA ARG A 37 -21.75 -6.38 -28.89
C ARG A 37 -22.05 -7.05 -30.24
N SER A 38 -21.04 -7.60 -30.90
CA SER A 38 -21.21 -8.28 -32.18
C SER A 38 -21.99 -9.59 -32.06
N HIS A 39 -22.16 -10.13 -30.86
CA HIS A 39 -22.87 -11.39 -30.62
C HIS A 39 -24.40 -11.21 -30.48
N GLY A 40 -24.94 -10.00 -30.58
CA GLY A 40 -26.38 -9.75 -30.68
C GLY A 40 -26.98 -9.02 -29.48
N ASP A 41 -28.05 -9.59 -28.86
CA ASP A 41 -28.84 -8.93 -27.83
C ASP A 41 -28.02 -8.51 -26.61
N LEU A 42 -28.07 -7.21 -26.28
CA LEU A 42 -27.31 -6.64 -25.16
C LEU A 42 -27.92 -6.95 -23.79
N LYS A 43 -29.24 -7.16 -23.72
CA LYS A 43 -29.92 -7.42 -22.45
C LYS A 43 -29.53 -8.78 -21.85
N GLU A 44 -29.39 -9.80 -22.67
CA GLU A 44 -29.10 -11.17 -22.25
C GLU A 44 -27.65 -11.58 -22.55
N ASN A 45 -26.82 -10.63 -22.98
CA ASN A 45 -25.45 -10.89 -23.34
C ASN A 45 -24.55 -10.84 -22.10
N ALA A 46 -24.27 -11.98 -21.52
CA ALA A 46 -23.45 -12.08 -20.30
C ALA A 46 -22.03 -11.56 -20.51
N GLU A 47 -21.46 -11.77 -21.70
CA GLU A 47 -20.11 -11.29 -22.04
C GLU A 47 -20.07 -9.76 -22.09
N TYR A 48 -21.12 -9.15 -22.66
CA TYR A 48 -21.23 -7.69 -22.70
C TYR A 48 -21.33 -7.11 -21.28
N HIS A 49 -22.18 -7.67 -20.44
CA HIS A 49 -22.36 -7.18 -19.07
C HIS A 49 -21.09 -7.36 -18.24
N ALA A 50 -20.39 -8.48 -18.39
CA ALA A 50 -19.12 -8.71 -17.70
C ALA A 50 -18.05 -7.70 -18.14
N ALA A 51 -17.96 -7.42 -19.44
CA ALA A 51 -17.01 -6.45 -19.96
C ALA A 51 -17.32 -5.02 -19.50
N LYS A 52 -18.61 -4.65 -19.43
CA LYS A 52 -19.03 -3.34 -18.90
C LYS A 52 -18.72 -3.21 -17.41
N GLU A 53 -18.91 -4.26 -16.65
CA GLU A 53 -18.56 -4.27 -15.22
C GLU A 53 -17.05 -4.11 -15.04
N GLU A 54 -16.26 -4.84 -15.81
CA GLU A 54 -14.81 -4.71 -15.79
C GLU A 54 -14.37 -3.29 -16.16
N GLN A 55 -15.03 -2.66 -17.14
CA GLN A 55 -14.77 -1.27 -17.49
C GLN A 55 -15.01 -0.33 -16.29
N SER A 56 -16.13 -0.54 -15.60
CA SER A 56 -16.46 0.27 -14.42
C SER A 56 -15.40 0.13 -13.32
N HIS A 57 -14.94 -1.09 -13.04
CA HIS A 57 -13.89 -1.34 -12.07
C HIS A 57 -12.57 -0.68 -12.48
N ASN A 58 -12.21 -0.78 -13.76
CA ASN A 58 -10.97 -0.21 -14.26
C ASN A 58 -10.98 1.32 -14.18
N GLU A 59 -12.07 1.97 -14.62
CA GLU A 59 -12.19 3.43 -14.55
C GLU A 59 -12.25 3.91 -13.10
N GLY A 60 -12.90 3.16 -12.22
CA GLY A 60 -12.94 3.45 -10.79
C GLY A 60 -11.55 3.40 -10.17
N ARG A 61 -10.74 2.39 -10.51
CA ARG A 61 -9.36 2.28 -10.02
C ARG A 61 -8.49 3.41 -10.54
N ILE A 62 -8.63 3.79 -11.82
CA ILE A 62 -7.91 4.92 -12.40
C ILE A 62 -8.24 6.21 -11.64
N ALA A 63 -9.52 6.47 -11.37
CA ALA A 63 -9.93 7.65 -10.61
C ALA A 63 -9.35 7.65 -9.19
N GLN A 64 -9.36 6.49 -8.53
CA GLN A 64 -8.79 6.32 -7.20
C GLN A 64 -7.30 6.64 -7.19
N ILE A 65 -6.54 6.10 -8.14
CA ILE A 65 -5.10 6.34 -8.22
C ILE A 65 -4.81 7.82 -8.48
N ASN A 66 -5.56 8.45 -9.39
CA ASN A 66 -5.41 9.89 -9.65
C ASN A 66 -5.63 10.71 -8.39
N ASP A 67 -6.64 10.36 -7.59
CA ASP A 67 -6.91 11.03 -6.32
C ASP A 67 -5.76 10.83 -5.31
N ILE A 68 -5.26 9.61 -5.18
CA ILE A 68 -4.13 9.30 -4.30
C ILE A 68 -2.90 10.13 -4.71
N ILE A 69 -2.58 10.17 -6.00
CA ILE A 69 -1.43 10.95 -6.50
C ILE A 69 -1.63 12.44 -6.21
N ALA A 70 -2.84 12.95 -6.41
CA ALA A 70 -3.14 14.37 -6.17
C ALA A 70 -2.95 14.77 -4.70
N ARG A 71 -3.21 13.84 -3.76
CA ARG A 71 -3.09 14.11 -2.32
C ARG A 71 -1.77 13.61 -1.73
N ALA A 72 -0.88 13.06 -2.54
CA ALA A 72 0.34 12.44 -2.05
C ALA A 72 1.30 13.47 -1.42
N ASN A 73 1.76 13.15 -0.22
CA ASN A 73 2.90 13.80 0.41
C ASN A 73 4.03 12.78 0.44
N VAL A 74 4.94 12.89 -0.52
CA VAL A 74 5.98 11.88 -0.73
C VAL A 74 7.09 12.01 0.30
N ILE A 75 7.38 10.91 1.00
CA ILE A 75 8.46 10.86 1.97
C ILE A 75 9.49 9.83 1.49
N ASP A 76 10.71 10.31 1.26
CA ASP A 76 11.83 9.48 0.85
C ASP A 76 12.85 9.44 1.99
N VAL A 77 12.83 8.36 2.79
CA VAL A 77 13.71 8.22 3.94
C VAL A 77 15.17 8.06 3.56
N THR A 78 15.45 7.64 2.32
CA THR A 78 16.84 7.49 1.86
C THR A 78 17.59 8.81 1.82
N LYS A 79 16.86 9.92 1.79
CA LYS A 79 17.41 11.28 1.80
C LYS A 79 17.56 11.87 3.19
N LEU A 80 17.16 11.15 4.22
CA LEU A 80 17.19 11.61 5.60
C LEU A 80 18.36 10.97 6.34
N ASN A 81 18.88 11.71 7.33
CA ASN A 81 19.92 11.19 8.20
C ASN A 81 19.34 10.19 9.20
N ASN A 82 19.87 8.96 9.20
CA ASN A 82 19.40 7.92 10.10
C ASN A 82 20.05 8.04 11.47
N ASP A 83 19.29 8.53 12.43
CA ASP A 83 19.71 8.67 13.83
C ASP A 83 19.21 7.51 14.73
N GLY A 84 18.63 6.46 14.12
CA GLY A 84 18.07 5.31 14.83
C GLY A 84 16.61 5.46 15.22
N LYS A 85 15.97 6.57 14.88
CA LYS A 85 14.57 6.82 15.21
C LYS A 85 13.64 6.23 14.17
N VAL A 86 12.56 5.57 14.64
CA VAL A 86 11.53 5.03 13.77
C VAL A 86 10.64 6.16 13.29
N ILE A 87 10.59 6.33 11.97
CA ILE A 87 9.78 7.34 11.30
C ILE A 87 8.95 6.69 10.21
N PHE A 88 8.00 7.44 9.65
CA PHE A 88 7.29 7.00 8.46
C PHE A 88 8.28 6.62 7.35
N GLY A 89 8.05 5.48 6.70
CA GLY A 89 8.89 4.99 5.62
C GLY A 89 10.12 4.20 6.05
N SER A 90 10.45 4.17 7.35
CA SER A 90 11.59 3.40 7.84
C SER A 90 11.28 1.90 7.86
N THR A 91 12.33 1.10 7.76
CA THR A 91 12.28 -0.37 7.85
C THR A 91 12.83 -0.78 9.20
N VAL A 92 12.04 -1.51 9.99
CA VAL A 92 12.34 -1.80 11.38
C VAL A 92 12.49 -3.31 11.57
N ASP A 93 13.65 -3.72 12.09
CA ASP A 93 13.88 -5.10 12.49
C ASP A 93 13.46 -5.27 13.94
N LEU A 94 12.53 -6.18 14.20
CA LEU A 94 11.95 -6.43 15.50
C LEU A 94 12.22 -7.86 15.97
N GLU A 95 12.32 -8.03 17.27
CA GLU A 95 12.29 -9.34 17.90
C GLU A 95 11.12 -9.38 18.89
N ASN A 96 10.24 -10.39 18.73
CA ASN A 96 9.17 -10.63 19.68
C ASN A 96 9.79 -11.24 20.94
N LEU A 97 9.71 -10.53 22.05
CA LEU A 97 10.35 -10.97 23.30
C LEU A 97 9.67 -12.17 23.95
N ASP A 98 8.40 -12.42 23.60
CA ASP A 98 7.64 -13.55 24.16
C ASP A 98 7.93 -14.84 23.41
N THR A 99 8.21 -14.78 22.10
CA THR A 99 8.39 -15.96 21.23
C THR A 99 9.79 -16.09 20.66
N GLY A 100 10.58 -15.01 20.68
CA GLY A 100 11.91 -14.97 20.05
C GLY A 100 11.85 -14.81 18.53
N GLU A 101 10.67 -14.68 17.95
CA GLU A 101 10.51 -14.51 16.50
C GLU A 101 11.06 -13.18 16.04
N LYS A 102 11.80 -13.20 14.95
CA LYS A 102 12.34 -11.99 14.31
C LYS A 102 11.50 -11.64 13.10
N ILE A 103 11.13 -10.37 12.97
CA ILE A 103 10.32 -9.89 11.88
C ILE A 103 10.76 -8.49 11.46
N THR A 104 10.68 -8.21 10.17
CA THR A 104 11.04 -6.90 9.62
C THR A 104 9.81 -6.28 8.98
N TYR A 105 9.46 -5.06 9.41
CA TYR A 105 8.36 -4.30 8.84
C TYR A 105 8.86 -2.99 8.26
N LYS A 106 8.26 -2.59 7.14
CA LYS A 106 8.39 -1.22 6.64
C LYS A 106 7.09 -0.46 6.93
N ILE A 107 7.20 0.74 7.48
CA ILE A 107 6.05 1.56 7.84
C ILE A 107 5.67 2.44 6.66
N VAL A 108 4.46 2.25 6.15
CA VAL A 108 4.02 2.82 4.88
C VAL A 108 2.65 3.50 4.99
N GLY A 109 2.20 4.10 3.90
CA GLY A 109 0.91 4.75 3.84
C GLY A 109 -0.24 3.76 3.64
N ARG A 110 -1.46 4.29 3.70
CA ARG A 110 -2.70 3.50 3.62
C ARG A 110 -2.75 2.64 2.36
N ASP A 111 -2.39 3.21 1.22
CA ASP A 111 -2.56 2.56 -0.08
C ASP A 111 -1.40 1.64 -0.44
N GLU A 112 -0.35 1.62 0.37
CA GLU A 112 0.81 0.76 0.19
C GLU A 112 0.79 -0.46 1.09
N ALA A 113 -0.03 -0.46 2.14
CA ALA A 113 -0.01 -1.48 3.19
C ALA A 113 -0.33 -2.86 2.63
N ASP A 114 0.51 -3.84 2.96
CA ASP A 114 0.36 -5.22 2.53
C ASP A 114 1.10 -6.11 3.52
N LEU A 115 0.36 -6.80 4.39
CA LEU A 115 0.94 -7.63 5.43
C LEU A 115 1.78 -8.79 4.87
N GLN A 116 1.42 -9.32 3.71
CA GLN A 116 2.21 -10.39 3.07
C GLN A 116 3.59 -9.91 2.68
N LYS A 117 3.71 -8.63 2.30
CA LYS A 117 4.99 -8.00 1.95
C LYS A 117 5.65 -7.32 3.14
N LYS A 118 5.09 -7.47 4.34
CA LYS A 118 5.58 -6.84 5.57
C LYS A 118 5.57 -5.30 5.49
N LEU A 119 4.62 -4.76 4.75
CA LEU A 119 4.35 -3.33 4.66
C LEU A 119 3.18 -3.01 5.58
N ILE A 120 3.43 -2.31 6.69
CA ILE A 120 2.39 -2.01 7.67
C ILE A 120 1.96 -0.55 7.58
N PHE A 121 0.66 -0.35 7.74
CA PHE A 121 0.08 0.99 7.77
C PHE A 121 0.59 1.77 9.00
N PHE A 122 1.05 2.99 8.79
CA PHE A 122 1.66 3.79 9.85
C PHE A 122 0.70 4.07 11.01
N GLN A 123 -0.61 4.05 10.79
CA GLN A 123 -1.62 4.23 11.84
C GLN A 123 -2.18 2.92 12.38
N SER A 124 -1.63 1.77 11.97
CA SER A 124 -1.97 0.48 12.58
C SER A 124 -1.45 0.43 14.01
N PRO A 125 -1.95 -0.49 14.86
CA PRO A 125 -1.45 -0.61 16.23
C PRO A 125 0.06 -0.76 16.31
N ILE A 126 0.66 -1.60 15.45
CA ILE A 126 2.11 -1.80 15.41
C ILE A 126 2.81 -0.53 14.91
N GLY A 127 2.31 0.06 13.82
CA GLY A 127 2.87 1.29 13.26
C GLY A 127 2.89 2.44 14.27
N LYS A 128 1.76 2.68 14.92
CA LYS A 128 1.66 3.72 15.96
C LYS A 128 2.57 3.44 17.16
N GLY A 129 2.69 2.18 17.53
CA GLY A 129 3.52 1.78 18.67
C GLY A 129 5.01 1.93 18.39
N LEU A 130 5.42 1.84 17.14
CA LEU A 130 6.83 1.93 16.76
C LEU A 130 7.29 3.35 16.45
N ILE A 131 6.46 4.16 15.78
CA ILE A 131 6.85 5.51 15.36
C ILE A 131 7.23 6.36 16.58
N GLY A 132 8.38 7.01 16.50
CA GLY A 132 8.93 7.83 17.57
C GLY A 132 9.84 7.08 18.53
N LYS A 133 9.88 5.76 18.44
CA LYS A 133 10.80 4.93 19.23
C LYS A 133 12.16 4.88 18.55
N ASN A 134 13.15 4.36 19.26
CA ASN A 134 14.53 4.33 18.79
C ASN A 134 15.06 2.90 18.75
N LYS A 135 16.13 2.71 17.99
CA LYS A 135 16.88 1.46 18.00
C LYS A 135 17.23 1.07 19.43
N ASN A 136 17.07 -0.20 19.77
CA ASN A 136 17.30 -0.83 21.07
C ASN A 136 16.18 -0.57 22.09
N ASP A 137 15.14 0.17 21.76
CA ASP A 137 13.99 0.36 22.64
C ASP A 137 13.19 -0.92 22.79
N LEU A 138 12.64 -1.12 23.97
CA LEU A 138 11.63 -2.15 24.25
C LEU A 138 10.27 -1.49 24.13
N VAL A 139 9.37 -2.11 23.35
CA VAL A 139 8.04 -1.54 23.11
C VAL A 139 6.97 -2.57 23.44
N GLU A 140 5.91 -2.09 24.08
CA GLU A 140 4.70 -2.87 24.34
C GLU A 140 3.61 -2.35 23.41
N ILE A 141 3.06 -3.25 22.58
CA ILE A 141 2.05 -2.89 21.58
C ILE A 141 0.78 -3.65 21.86
N LYS A 142 -0.33 -2.90 22.02
CA LYS A 142 -1.65 -3.48 22.21
C LYS A 142 -2.27 -3.72 20.82
N THR A 143 -2.55 -4.99 20.54
CA THR A 143 -3.21 -5.40 19.30
C THR A 143 -4.55 -6.06 19.60
N PRO A 144 -5.45 -6.21 18.61
CA PRO A 144 -6.69 -6.96 18.82
C PRO A 144 -6.46 -8.40 19.29
N ALA A 145 -5.32 -9.00 18.96
CA ALA A 145 -4.94 -10.35 19.37
C ALA A 145 -4.29 -10.41 20.75
N GLY A 146 -4.10 -9.25 21.41
CA GLY A 146 -3.48 -9.14 22.73
C GLY A 146 -2.25 -8.26 22.73
N VAL A 147 -1.57 -8.21 23.87
CA VAL A 147 -0.37 -7.40 24.06
C VAL A 147 0.84 -8.15 23.48
N ARG A 148 1.66 -7.43 22.71
CA ARG A 148 2.91 -7.94 22.13
C ARG A 148 4.07 -7.10 22.63
N ASN A 149 5.16 -7.76 23.03
CA ASN A 149 6.37 -7.09 23.48
C ASN A 149 7.48 -7.30 22.47
N PHE A 150 8.07 -6.21 22.00
CA PHE A 150 9.12 -6.24 20.98
C PHE A 150 10.34 -5.47 21.45
N GLU A 151 11.50 -5.88 20.94
CA GLU A 151 12.70 -5.07 20.97
C GLU A 151 13.00 -4.59 19.56
N ILE A 152 13.32 -3.30 19.40
CA ILE A 152 13.72 -2.73 18.11
C ILE A 152 15.21 -3.03 17.94
N LYS A 153 15.53 -3.98 17.06
CA LYS A 153 16.90 -4.42 16.84
C LYS A 153 17.67 -3.50 15.90
N ASN A 154 16.99 -2.98 14.88
CA ASN A 154 17.61 -2.06 13.95
C ASN A 154 16.56 -1.19 13.27
N VAL A 155 16.96 -0.02 12.81
CA VAL A 155 16.11 0.91 12.07
C VAL A 155 16.89 1.31 10.82
N LYS A 156 16.30 1.05 9.65
CA LYS A 156 16.94 1.31 8.35
C LYS A 156 16.11 2.33 7.58
N TYR A 157 16.78 3.26 6.95
CA TYR A 157 16.14 4.25 6.07
C TYR A 157 16.43 3.85 4.62
N ILE A 158 15.73 2.81 4.16
CA ILE A 158 15.91 2.22 2.82
C ILE A 158 14.61 2.19 2.00
#